data_7380f4f5bf2c3792086906751703fe19
#
_entry.id   7380f4f5bf2c3792086906751703fe19
#
_cell.length_a   1.000
_cell.length_b   1.000
_cell.length_c   1.000
_cell.angle_alpha   90.00
_cell.angle_beta   90.00
_cell.angle_gamma   90.00
#
_symmetry.space_group_name_H-M   'P 1'
#
loop_
_entity.id
_entity.type
_entity.pdbx_description
1 polymer ?
#
loop_
_entity_poly.entity_id
_entity_poly.type
_entity_poly.pdbx_seq_one_letter_code
_entity_poly.pdbx_strand_id
1 'polypeptide(L)'
;MKTLKWITAIVFMATTMIASAQTADEILDNYFENIGGKEKLKSLEGIKMMAKVNQQGMEIPLEIIQLKDGRQMSIITFQGKQIKQGVYDGETLWSHNFMTMKAEKSEAEATENFKLNTNDFPDSFIDYKEKGYTIELMGNEIIDGTETYKIKLVREPLTVDGNKEEDVSYYFFDMDNFVPIAVQSEIKSGQAKGMTQEITMSDYQEVDGIYFPFAMTQGLKDGPSNPMTIESIELNPTIEDGFFTFPEEIIEEEKN
;
A
#
# COMPACT_ATOMS: atom_id res chain seq x y z
N MET A 1 -25.87 65.99 46.87
CA MET A 1 -24.67 65.06 46.66
C MET A 1 -25.11 63.97 45.76
N LYS A 2 -24.71 64.00 44.49
CA LYS A 2 -25.07 62.97 43.48
C LYS A 2 -23.90 62.05 43.24
N THR A 3 -24.01 60.78 43.63
CA THR A 3 -23.00 59.74 43.42
C THR A 3 -23.12 59.24 42.00
N LEU A 4 -22.10 59.51 41.19
CA LEU A 4 -21.94 59.02 39.85
C LEU A 4 -21.41 57.55 39.88
N LYS A 5 -22.25 56.57 39.48
CA LYS A 5 -21.86 55.19 39.34
C LYS A 5 -21.16 54.98 38.00
N TRP A 6 -19.87 54.67 38.05
CA TRP A 6 -19.11 54.24 36.88
C TRP A 6 -19.42 52.77 36.63
N ILE A 7 -20.07 52.49 35.50
CA ILE A 7 -20.24 51.11 35.00
C ILE A 7 -19.08 50.86 34.04
N THR A 8 -18.10 50.06 34.49
CA THR A 8 -17.02 49.59 33.64
C THR A 8 -17.52 48.35 32.88
N ALA A 9 -17.84 48.54 31.60
CA ALA A 9 -18.17 47.43 30.69
C ALA A 9 -16.87 46.76 30.26
N ILE A 10 -16.60 45.57 30.79
CA ILE A 10 -15.52 44.68 30.32
C ILE A 10 -16.05 44.01 29.05
N VAL A 11 -15.59 44.47 27.90
CA VAL A 11 -15.81 43.82 26.61
C VAL A 11 -14.86 42.60 26.58
N PHE A 12 -15.40 41.41 26.85
CA PHE A 12 -14.71 40.15 26.67
C PHE A 12 -14.62 39.85 25.15
N MET A 13 -13.50 40.26 24.55
CA MET A 13 -13.21 39.98 23.15
C MET A 13 -12.81 38.48 23.05
N ALA A 14 -13.82 37.62 22.81
CA ALA A 14 -13.58 36.22 22.50
C ALA A 14 -12.90 36.15 21.12
N THR A 15 -11.59 36.10 21.10
CA THR A 15 -10.84 35.69 19.92
C THR A 15 -11.13 34.20 19.69
N THR A 16 -12.08 33.90 18.81
CA THR A 16 -12.23 32.56 18.26
C THR A 16 -10.96 32.27 17.47
N MET A 17 -10.02 31.52 18.04
CA MET A 17 -9.00 30.85 17.26
C MET A 17 -9.77 29.89 16.37
N ILE A 18 -9.87 30.21 15.08
CA ILE A 18 -10.24 29.25 14.06
C ILE A 18 -9.02 28.34 14.00
N ALA A 19 -9.02 27.25 14.76
CA ALA A 19 -8.14 26.15 14.50
C ALA A 19 -8.54 25.65 13.10
N SER A 20 -7.72 25.95 12.09
CA SER A 20 -7.87 25.35 10.78
C SER A 20 -7.69 23.84 11.00
N ALA A 21 -8.78 23.11 10.98
CA ALA A 21 -8.69 21.66 10.99
C ALA A 21 -7.94 21.24 9.72
N GLN A 22 -6.88 20.48 9.89
CA GLN A 22 -6.09 19.98 8.78
C GLN A 22 -6.98 19.17 7.84
N THR A 23 -6.84 19.37 6.55
CA THR A 23 -7.62 18.65 5.54
C THR A 23 -6.87 17.38 5.09
N ALA A 24 -7.58 16.43 4.50
CA ALA A 24 -6.95 15.24 3.93
C ALA A 24 -5.92 15.60 2.83
N ASP A 25 -6.24 16.60 1.99
CA ASP A 25 -5.31 17.08 0.96
C ASP A 25 -4.02 17.67 1.57
N GLU A 26 -4.12 18.50 2.62
CA GLU A 26 -2.95 19.06 3.30
C GLU A 26 -2.07 17.97 3.96
N ILE A 27 -2.67 16.92 4.51
CA ILE A 27 -1.93 15.78 5.06
C ILE A 27 -1.16 15.06 3.94
N LEU A 28 -1.80 14.82 2.80
CA LEU A 28 -1.15 14.19 1.66
C LEU A 28 -0.07 15.07 1.01
N ASP A 29 -0.26 16.38 0.97
CA ASP A 29 0.76 17.29 0.46
C ASP A 29 2.02 17.25 1.35
N ASN A 30 1.87 17.29 2.67
CA ASN A 30 2.97 17.10 3.63
C ASN A 30 3.62 15.72 3.50
N TYR A 31 2.81 14.66 3.34
CA TYR A 31 3.31 13.30 3.09
C TYR A 31 4.24 13.27 1.87
N PHE A 32 3.77 13.75 0.73
CA PHE A 32 4.59 13.74 -0.48
C PHE A 32 5.84 14.60 -0.35
N GLU A 33 5.77 15.76 0.31
CA GLU A 33 6.94 16.59 0.57
C GLU A 33 7.98 15.83 1.40
N ASN A 34 7.54 15.16 2.46
CA ASN A 34 8.42 14.44 3.38
C ASN A 34 9.06 13.19 2.77
N ILE A 35 8.39 12.52 1.84
CA ILE A 35 8.94 11.30 1.21
C ILE A 35 9.75 11.55 -0.07
N GLY A 36 10.02 12.81 -0.45
CA GLY A 36 10.91 13.15 -1.57
C GLY A 36 10.24 13.83 -2.75
N GLY A 37 8.94 14.10 -2.66
CA GLY A 37 8.18 14.89 -3.63
C GLY A 37 7.43 14.07 -4.68
N LYS A 38 6.22 14.53 -4.98
CA LYS A 38 5.29 13.87 -5.92
C LYS A 38 5.89 13.68 -7.32
N GLU A 39 6.59 14.70 -7.85
CA GLU A 39 7.18 14.64 -9.19
C GLU A 39 8.25 13.56 -9.29
N LYS A 40 9.04 13.38 -8.25
CA LYS A 40 10.10 12.37 -8.23
C LYS A 40 9.51 10.96 -8.20
N LEU A 41 8.48 10.75 -7.39
CA LEU A 41 7.73 9.49 -7.38
C LEU A 41 7.11 9.20 -8.75
N LYS A 42 6.48 10.18 -9.40
CA LYS A 42 5.89 10.03 -10.75
C LYS A 42 6.91 9.70 -11.83
N SER A 43 8.19 10.05 -11.61
CA SER A 43 9.27 9.77 -12.55
C SER A 43 9.80 8.34 -12.47
N LEU A 44 9.38 7.55 -11.48
CA LEU A 44 9.79 6.16 -11.36
C LEU A 44 9.18 5.32 -12.50
N GLU A 45 10.02 4.49 -13.12
CA GLU A 45 9.61 3.51 -14.12
C GLU A 45 9.46 2.09 -13.51
N GLY A 46 10.03 1.88 -12.32
CA GLY A 46 9.94 0.64 -11.59
C GLY A 46 10.63 0.68 -10.24
N ILE A 47 10.27 -0.26 -9.39
CA ILE A 47 10.87 -0.50 -8.07
C ILE A 47 11.12 -1.99 -7.93
N LYS A 48 12.33 -2.34 -7.49
CA LYS A 48 12.72 -3.69 -7.12
C LYS A 48 13.18 -3.69 -5.67
N MET A 49 12.57 -4.53 -4.84
CA MET A 49 12.89 -4.65 -3.42
C MET A 49 13.42 -6.05 -3.12
N MET A 50 14.52 -6.12 -2.39
CA MET A 50 14.99 -7.35 -1.75
C MET A 50 14.56 -7.31 -0.29
N ALA A 51 13.90 -8.35 0.18
CA ALA A 51 13.35 -8.41 1.52
C ALA A 51 13.51 -9.80 2.14
N LYS A 52 13.26 -9.89 3.44
CA LYS A 52 13.09 -11.13 4.19
C LYS A 52 11.78 -11.10 4.96
N VAL A 53 10.99 -12.14 4.81
CA VAL A 53 9.79 -12.37 5.62
C VAL A 53 10.12 -13.35 6.73
N ASN A 54 9.82 -12.97 7.98
CA ASN A 54 9.95 -13.89 9.10
C ASN A 54 8.63 -14.66 9.27
N GLN A 55 8.68 -15.96 9.00
CA GLN A 55 7.55 -16.85 9.21
C GLN A 55 7.92 -17.89 10.26
N GLN A 56 7.37 -17.77 11.46
CA GLN A 56 7.60 -18.67 12.59
C GLN A 56 9.10 -18.87 12.93
N GLY A 57 9.88 -17.79 12.85
CA GLY A 57 11.32 -17.81 13.14
C GLY A 57 12.21 -18.21 11.96
N MET A 58 11.63 -18.50 10.80
CA MET A 58 12.35 -18.79 9.56
C MET A 58 12.36 -17.53 8.68
N GLU A 59 13.56 -17.06 8.31
CA GLU A 59 13.74 -15.98 7.35
C GLU A 59 13.62 -16.50 5.92
N ILE A 60 12.64 -16.00 5.19
CA ILE A 60 12.37 -16.40 3.80
C ILE A 60 12.73 -15.23 2.90
N PRO A 61 13.73 -15.35 2.02
CA PRO A 61 14.07 -14.32 1.05
C PRO A 61 12.91 -14.06 0.09
N LEU A 62 12.64 -12.78 -0.14
CA LEU A 62 11.59 -12.28 -1.01
C LEU A 62 12.16 -11.20 -1.92
N GLU A 63 11.90 -11.29 -3.21
CA GLU A 63 12.15 -10.24 -4.18
C GLU A 63 10.80 -9.74 -4.69
N ILE A 64 10.59 -8.42 -4.68
CA ILE A 64 9.36 -7.78 -5.17
C ILE A 64 9.76 -6.85 -6.30
N ILE A 65 9.09 -6.97 -7.45
CA ILE A 65 9.30 -6.11 -8.60
C ILE A 65 7.96 -5.53 -9.01
N GLN A 66 7.92 -4.20 -9.15
CA GLN A 66 6.76 -3.46 -9.63
C GLN A 66 7.21 -2.47 -10.69
N LEU A 67 6.56 -2.46 -11.85
CA LEU A 67 6.85 -1.56 -12.95
C LEU A 67 5.67 -0.61 -13.19
N LYS A 68 5.96 0.57 -13.68
CA LYS A 68 4.97 1.61 -13.99
C LYS A 68 3.94 1.18 -15.04
N ASP A 69 4.32 0.28 -15.95
CA ASP A 69 3.42 -0.28 -16.95
C ASP A 69 2.47 -1.35 -16.39
N GLY A 70 2.49 -1.56 -15.07
CA GLY A 70 1.65 -2.47 -14.34
C GLY A 70 2.23 -3.87 -14.14
N ARG A 71 3.28 -4.25 -14.88
CA ARG A 71 3.93 -5.57 -14.68
C ARG A 71 4.52 -5.65 -13.29
N GLN A 72 4.28 -6.75 -12.62
CA GLN A 72 4.81 -6.97 -11.27
C GLN A 72 4.90 -8.45 -10.91
N MET A 73 5.69 -8.77 -9.91
CA MET A 73 5.78 -10.10 -9.31
C MET A 73 6.45 -10.06 -7.94
N SER A 74 6.24 -11.15 -7.21
CA SER A 74 7.05 -11.51 -6.05
C SER A 74 7.73 -12.85 -6.28
N ILE A 75 9.00 -12.98 -5.90
CA ILE A 75 9.78 -14.21 -5.98
C ILE A 75 10.18 -14.63 -4.57
N ILE A 76 9.64 -15.74 -4.11
CA ILE A 76 9.97 -16.35 -2.82
C ILE A 76 11.06 -17.38 -3.05
N THR A 77 12.17 -17.31 -2.31
CA THR A 77 13.20 -18.36 -2.36
C THR A 77 13.05 -19.27 -1.16
N PHE A 78 12.59 -20.50 -1.39
CA PHE A 78 12.40 -21.50 -0.35
C PHE A 78 13.16 -22.79 -0.69
N GLN A 79 14.05 -23.24 0.20
CA GLN A 79 14.90 -24.42 0.01
C GLN A 79 15.67 -24.42 -1.33
N GLY A 80 16.16 -23.25 -1.74
CA GLY A 80 16.90 -23.08 -3.00
C GLY A 80 16.05 -23.07 -4.27
N LYS A 81 14.71 -23.14 -4.15
CA LYS A 81 13.78 -23.03 -5.27
C LYS A 81 13.13 -21.66 -5.29
N GLN A 82 12.99 -21.10 -6.46
CA GLN A 82 12.27 -19.85 -6.68
C GLN A 82 10.79 -20.14 -6.99
N ILE A 83 9.90 -19.50 -6.24
CA ILE A 83 8.45 -19.60 -6.37
C ILE A 83 7.94 -18.21 -6.72
N LYS A 84 7.47 -18.03 -7.94
CA LYS A 84 6.91 -16.77 -8.41
C LYS A 84 5.45 -16.67 -7.99
N GLN A 85 5.06 -15.52 -7.43
CA GLN A 85 3.71 -15.24 -6.94
C GLN A 85 3.20 -13.90 -7.45
N GLY A 86 1.90 -13.83 -7.75
CA GLY A 86 1.26 -12.60 -8.20
C GLY A 86 1.95 -12.02 -9.44
N VAL A 87 2.37 -12.87 -10.37
CA VAL A 87 3.02 -12.44 -11.61
C VAL A 87 1.97 -11.89 -12.55
N TYR A 88 2.11 -10.62 -12.89
CA TYR A 88 1.29 -9.98 -13.90
C TYR A 88 2.16 -9.49 -15.04
N ASP A 89 1.93 -9.95 -16.25
CA ASP A 89 2.71 -9.64 -17.44
C ASP A 89 2.17 -8.46 -18.27
N GLY A 90 1.11 -7.81 -17.76
CA GLY A 90 0.35 -6.76 -18.43
C GLY A 90 -1.02 -7.25 -18.94
N GLU A 91 -1.23 -8.57 -19.01
CA GLU A 91 -2.45 -9.17 -19.52
C GLU A 91 -2.92 -10.35 -18.65
N THR A 92 -2.01 -11.22 -18.26
CA THR A 92 -2.28 -12.47 -17.52
C THR A 92 -1.73 -12.38 -16.11
N LEU A 93 -2.56 -12.69 -15.11
CA LEU A 93 -2.14 -12.92 -13.73
C LEU A 93 -1.91 -14.41 -13.50
N TRP A 94 -0.76 -14.80 -12.93
CA TRP A 94 -0.44 -16.18 -12.63
C TRP A 94 0.47 -16.32 -11.40
N SER A 95 0.53 -17.52 -10.85
CA SER A 95 1.42 -17.86 -9.73
C SER A 95 1.86 -19.30 -9.82
N HIS A 96 3.01 -19.64 -9.20
CA HIS A 96 3.33 -21.03 -8.94
C HIS A 96 2.47 -21.57 -7.81
N ASN A 97 1.90 -22.75 -8.01
CA ASN A 97 1.28 -23.53 -6.95
C ASN A 97 2.39 -24.08 -6.01
N PHE A 98 2.28 -23.80 -4.73
CA PHE A 98 3.32 -24.19 -3.74
C PHE A 98 3.54 -25.70 -3.62
N MET A 99 2.52 -26.51 -3.91
CA MET A 99 2.60 -27.98 -3.79
C MET A 99 3.13 -28.63 -5.05
N THR A 100 2.63 -28.22 -6.21
CA THR A 100 2.96 -28.83 -7.50
C THR A 100 4.15 -28.15 -8.19
N MET A 101 4.50 -26.94 -7.75
CA MET A 101 5.51 -26.06 -8.37
C MET A 101 5.19 -25.68 -9.83
N LYS A 102 3.98 -25.99 -10.30
CA LYS A 102 3.52 -25.61 -11.63
C LYS A 102 2.97 -24.17 -11.63
N ALA A 103 3.17 -23.49 -12.75
CA ALA A 103 2.54 -22.19 -12.98
C ALA A 103 1.05 -22.39 -13.28
N GLU A 104 0.20 -21.62 -12.61
CA GLU A 104 -1.26 -21.66 -12.75
C GLU A 104 -1.75 -20.23 -13.00
N LYS A 105 -2.60 -20.06 -14.03
CA LYS A 105 -3.24 -18.78 -14.30
C LYS A 105 -4.35 -18.55 -13.29
N SER A 106 -4.47 -17.30 -12.86
CA SER A 106 -5.59 -16.88 -12.00
C SER A 106 -6.89 -16.84 -12.79
N GLU A 107 -8.01 -16.91 -12.08
CA GLU A 107 -9.34 -16.71 -12.66
C GLU A 107 -9.47 -15.30 -13.25
N ALA A 108 -10.36 -15.15 -14.24
CA ALA A 108 -10.56 -13.88 -14.95
C ALA A 108 -10.92 -12.72 -13.99
N GLU A 109 -11.80 -12.96 -13.02
CA GLU A 109 -12.21 -11.97 -12.03
C GLU A 109 -11.01 -11.48 -11.20
N ALA A 110 -10.16 -12.39 -10.74
CA ALA A 110 -8.95 -12.05 -9.99
C ALA A 110 -7.97 -11.23 -10.86
N THR A 111 -7.83 -11.59 -12.15
CA THR A 111 -6.98 -10.86 -13.09
C THR A 111 -7.49 -9.44 -13.33
N GLU A 112 -8.80 -9.27 -13.55
CA GLU A 112 -9.40 -7.94 -13.77
C GLU A 112 -9.30 -7.06 -12.50
N ASN A 113 -9.51 -7.61 -11.30
CA ASN A 113 -9.33 -6.88 -10.05
C ASN A 113 -7.86 -6.48 -9.84
N PHE A 114 -6.93 -7.40 -10.16
CA PHE A 114 -5.50 -7.12 -10.04
C PHE A 114 -5.05 -5.99 -10.97
N LYS A 115 -5.60 -5.94 -12.18
CA LYS A 115 -5.35 -4.87 -13.15
C LYS A 115 -5.72 -3.49 -12.62
N LEU A 116 -6.77 -3.36 -11.79
CA LEU A 116 -7.12 -2.08 -11.17
C LEU A 116 -5.99 -1.57 -10.26
N ASN A 117 -5.33 -2.49 -9.51
CA ASN A 117 -4.24 -2.12 -8.62
C ASN A 117 -2.99 -1.60 -9.35
N THR A 118 -2.82 -1.91 -10.66
CA THR A 118 -1.67 -1.41 -11.43
C THR A 118 -1.70 0.11 -11.62
N ASN A 119 -2.87 0.74 -11.46
CA ASN A 119 -3.02 2.20 -11.48
C ASN A 119 -2.39 2.87 -10.25
N ASP A 120 -2.03 2.10 -9.21
CA ASP A 120 -1.56 2.63 -7.93
C ASP A 120 -0.03 2.69 -7.82
N PHE A 121 0.69 2.41 -8.88
CA PHE A 121 2.15 2.60 -8.90
C PHE A 121 2.53 4.07 -9.07
N PRO A 122 3.52 4.55 -8.32
CA PRO A 122 4.16 3.92 -7.17
C PRO A 122 3.41 4.14 -5.85
N ASP A 123 2.33 4.92 -5.86
CA ASP A 123 1.52 5.26 -4.69
C ASP A 123 0.07 5.57 -5.08
N SER A 124 -0.88 5.04 -4.31
CA SER A 124 -2.32 5.18 -4.58
C SER A 124 -2.83 6.62 -4.54
N PHE A 125 -2.17 7.49 -3.76
CA PHE A 125 -2.58 8.90 -3.61
C PHE A 125 -2.07 9.80 -4.74
N ILE A 126 -1.13 9.34 -5.56
CA ILE A 126 -0.69 10.11 -6.73
C ILE A 126 -1.88 10.25 -7.68
N ASP A 127 -2.21 11.52 -8.00
CA ASP A 127 -3.28 11.87 -8.95
C ASP A 127 -4.61 11.15 -8.65
N TYR A 128 -4.91 10.92 -7.37
CA TYR A 128 -6.07 10.17 -6.93
C TYR A 128 -7.39 10.73 -7.47
N LYS A 129 -7.52 12.06 -7.57
CA LYS A 129 -8.72 12.72 -8.14
C LYS A 129 -8.90 12.40 -9.63
N GLU A 130 -7.79 12.37 -10.38
CA GLU A 130 -7.79 12.06 -11.81
C GLU A 130 -8.13 10.60 -12.07
N LYS A 131 -7.74 9.70 -11.14
CA LYS A 131 -8.13 8.28 -11.13
C LYS A 131 -9.59 8.06 -10.71
N GLY A 132 -10.30 9.11 -10.30
CA GLY A 132 -11.67 9.00 -9.79
C GLY A 132 -11.78 8.49 -8.35
N TYR A 133 -10.67 8.44 -7.61
CA TYR A 133 -10.65 8.03 -6.21
C TYR A 133 -11.11 9.16 -5.31
N THR A 134 -11.60 8.81 -4.14
CA THR A 134 -11.99 9.79 -3.12
C THR A 134 -11.25 9.54 -1.82
N ILE A 135 -10.92 10.63 -1.12
CA ILE A 135 -10.33 10.60 0.20
C ILE A 135 -11.21 11.34 1.20
N GLU A 136 -11.18 10.90 2.45
CA GLU A 136 -11.90 11.53 3.55
C GLU A 136 -11.06 11.47 4.83
N LEU A 137 -10.86 12.62 5.49
CA LEU A 137 -10.25 12.64 6.82
C LEU A 137 -11.30 12.20 7.86
N MET A 138 -11.10 11.02 8.45
CA MET A 138 -12.00 10.41 9.42
C MET A 138 -11.78 10.90 10.86
N GLY A 139 -10.76 11.75 11.08
CA GLY A 139 -10.32 12.21 12.40
C GLY A 139 -9.00 11.57 12.81
N ASN A 140 -8.77 11.52 14.12
CA ASN A 140 -7.52 11.03 14.70
C ASN A 140 -7.72 9.67 15.35
N GLU A 141 -6.69 8.82 15.30
CA GLU A 141 -6.67 7.52 15.97
C GLU A 141 -5.27 7.24 16.52
N ILE A 142 -5.17 6.43 17.56
CA ILE A 142 -3.86 6.02 18.12
C ILE A 142 -3.55 4.61 17.60
N ILE A 143 -2.42 4.48 16.90
CA ILE A 143 -1.90 3.19 16.41
C ILE A 143 -0.57 2.92 17.13
N ASP A 144 -0.52 1.83 17.89
CA ASP A 144 0.66 1.40 18.65
C ASP A 144 1.29 2.53 19.51
N GLY A 145 0.43 3.40 20.08
CA GLY A 145 0.83 4.51 20.93
C GLY A 145 1.19 5.81 20.18
N THR A 146 1.13 5.81 18.86
CA THR A 146 1.38 7.00 18.01
C THR A 146 0.06 7.65 17.62
N GLU A 147 -0.05 8.98 17.80
CA GLU A 147 -1.19 9.76 17.29
C GLU A 147 -1.15 9.85 15.76
N THR A 148 -2.27 9.54 15.11
CA THR A 148 -2.35 9.50 13.65
C THR A 148 -3.57 10.23 13.12
N TYR A 149 -3.44 10.76 11.90
CA TYR A 149 -4.57 11.12 11.05
C TYR A 149 -5.09 9.88 10.33
N LYS A 150 -6.39 9.59 10.46
CA LYS A 150 -7.03 8.49 9.74
C LYS A 150 -7.65 9.00 8.46
N ILE A 151 -7.14 8.54 7.32
CA ILE A 151 -7.66 8.88 5.99
C ILE A 151 -8.30 7.63 5.37
N LYS A 152 -9.57 7.74 4.99
CA LYS A 152 -10.26 6.77 4.16
C LYS A 152 -9.94 7.05 2.70
N LEU A 153 -9.49 6.03 1.97
CA LEU A 153 -9.33 6.03 0.52
C LEU A 153 -10.36 5.07 -0.08
N VAL A 154 -11.15 5.55 -1.04
CA VAL A 154 -12.05 4.72 -1.85
C VAL A 154 -11.53 4.73 -3.27
N ARG A 155 -11.25 3.54 -3.80
CA ARG A 155 -10.75 3.31 -5.15
C ARG A 155 -11.85 2.79 -6.08
N GLU A 156 -11.47 2.36 -7.28
CA GLU A 156 -12.40 1.71 -8.20
C GLU A 156 -12.99 0.43 -7.57
N PRO A 157 -14.30 0.19 -7.74
CA PRO A 157 -14.95 -0.99 -7.16
C PRO A 157 -14.37 -2.30 -7.70
N LEU A 158 -14.07 -3.24 -6.80
CA LEU A 158 -13.68 -4.60 -7.14
C LEU A 158 -14.90 -5.43 -7.56
N THR A 159 -14.68 -6.46 -8.36
CA THR A 159 -15.68 -7.49 -8.62
C THR A 159 -15.45 -8.66 -7.66
N VAL A 160 -16.47 -9.04 -6.89
CA VAL A 160 -16.41 -10.15 -5.92
C VAL A 160 -17.62 -11.05 -6.15
N ASP A 161 -17.40 -12.29 -6.52
CA ASP A 161 -18.46 -13.24 -6.88
C ASP A 161 -19.44 -12.65 -7.94
N GLY A 162 -18.90 -11.93 -8.92
CA GLY A 162 -19.64 -11.27 -10.01
C GLY A 162 -20.35 -9.96 -9.61
N ASN A 163 -20.22 -9.48 -8.37
CA ASN A 163 -20.84 -8.24 -7.91
C ASN A 163 -19.78 -7.15 -7.69
N LYS A 164 -20.16 -5.89 -7.92
CA LYS A 164 -19.30 -4.75 -7.61
C LYS A 164 -19.36 -4.43 -6.11
N GLU A 165 -18.22 -4.43 -5.45
CA GLU A 165 -18.03 -4.03 -4.05
C GLU A 165 -17.06 -2.86 -3.95
N GLU A 166 -17.30 -1.94 -3.01
CA GLU A 166 -16.38 -0.82 -2.76
C GLU A 166 -15.00 -1.35 -2.33
N ASP A 167 -13.95 -0.76 -2.88
CA ASP A 167 -12.57 -0.97 -2.48
C ASP A 167 -12.14 0.17 -1.55
N VAL A 168 -12.13 -0.11 -0.25
CA VAL A 168 -11.87 0.86 0.80
C VAL A 168 -10.63 0.47 1.59
N SER A 169 -9.74 1.43 1.75
CA SER A 169 -8.58 1.32 2.65
C SER A 169 -8.55 2.50 3.63
N TYR A 170 -8.10 2.25 4.85
CA TYR A 170 -7.87 3.26 5.87
C TYR A 170 -6.38 3.38 6.11
N TYR A 171 -5.84 4.57 5.88
CA TYR A 171 -4.45 4.91 6.10
C TYR A 171 -4.30 5.71 7.38
N PHE A 172 -3.28 5.39 8.17
CA PHE A 172 -2.99 6.05 9.44
C PHE A 172 -1.65 6.76 9.31
N PHE A 173 -1.70 8.09 9.15
CA PHE A 173 -0.53 8.92 8.98
C PHE A 173 -0.05 9.45 10.32
N ASP A 174 1.22 9.22 10.66
CA ASP A 174 1.88 9.84 11.82
C ASP A 174 1.71 11.36 11.78
N MET A 175 1.34 11.99 12.91
CA MET A 175 1.06 13.42 12.95
C MET A 175 2.30 14.29 12.87
N ASP A 176 3.47 13.77 13.28
CA ASP A 176 4.71 14.52 13.30
C ASP A 176 5.43 14.45 11.94
N ASN A 177 5.43 13.26 11.32
CA ASN A 177 6.20 12.96 10.11
C ASN A 177 5.34 12.87 8.85
N PHE A 178 4.01 12.81 8.97
CA PHE A 178 3.06 12.68 7.86
C PHE A 178 3.30 11.46 6.95
N VAL A 179 3.91 10.40 7.46
CA VAL A 179 4.06 9.14 6.73
C VAL A 179 3.05 8.11 7.24
N PRO A 180 2.52 7.22 6.38
CA PRO A 180 1.62 6.17 6.84
C PRO A 180 2.39 5.15 7.70
N ILE A 181 1.88 4.86 8.89
CA ILE A 181 2.42 3.82 9.79
C ILE A 181 1.56 2.57 9.81
N ALA A 182 0.33 2.65 9.34
CA ALA A 182 -0.55 1.51 9.16
C ALA A 182 -1.53 1.71 8.00
N VAL A 183 -1.93 0.61 7.37
CA VAL A 183 -3.02 0.55 6.39
C VAL A 183 -3.92 -0.62 6.75
N GLN A 184 -5.22 -0.39 6.79
CA GLN A 184 -6.23 -1.40 7.06
C GLN A 184 -7.22 -1.49 5.91
N SER A 185 -7.58 -2.72 5.50
CA SER A 185 -8.59 -2.98 4.49
C SER A 185 -9.35 -4.27 4.80
N GLU A 186 -10.57 -4.38 4.30
CA GLU A 186 -11.35 -5.61 4.41
C GLU A 186 -10.89 -6.64 3.39
N ILE A 187 -10.70 -7.88 3.83
CA ILE A 187 -10.44 -9.02 2.94
C ILE A 187 -11.75 -9.41 2.25
N LYS A 188 -11.79 -9.28 0.93
CA LYS A 188 -13.02 -9.45 0.14
C LYS A 188 -13.30 -10.89 -0.29
N SER A 189 -12.32 -11.80 -0.22
CA SER A 189 -12.46 -13.18 -0.71
C SER A 189 -11.68 -14.19 0.13
N GLY A 190 -11.94 -15.48 -0.10
CA GLY A 190 -11.24 -16.58 0.55
C GLY A 190 -11.72 -16.84 1.99
N GLN A 191 -10.94 -17.61 2.75
CA GLN A 191 -11.30 -18.06 4.10
C GLN A 191 -11.36 -16.93 5.13
N ALA A 192 -10.66 -15.84 4.89
CA ALA A 192 -10.61 -14.67 5.78
C ALA A 192 -11.57 -13.55 5.35
N LYS A 193 -12.51 -13.81 4.40
CA LYS A 193 -13.48 -12.81 3.92
C LYS A 193 -14.21 -12.13 5.09
N GLY A 194 -14.25 -10.79 5.05
CA GLY A 194 -14.86 -9.95 6.08
C GLY A 194 -13.93 -9.63 7.27
N MET A 195 -12.74 -10.24 7.34
CA MET A 195 -11.74 -9.86 8.34
C MET A 195 -10.95 -8.65 7.84
N THR A 196 -10.36 -7.90 8.77
CA THR A 196 -9.50 -6.76 8.44
C THR A 196 -8.06 -7.23 8.28
N GLN A 197 -7.48 -6.98 7.11
CA GLN A 197 -6.04 -7.05 6.90
C GLN A 197 -5.40 -5.76 7.41
N GLU A 198 -4.23 -5.89 8.03
CA GLU A 198 -3.43 -4.75 8.44
C GLU A 198 -1.99 -4.89 7.92
N ILE A 199 -1.47 -3.78 7.41
CA ILE A 199 -0.06 -3.62 7.09
C ILE A 199 0.46 -2.50 7.98
N THR A 200 1.48 -2.76 8.80
CA THR A 200 2.20 -1.71 9.53
C THR A 200 3.52 -1.40 8.84
N MET A 201 3.98 -0.15 8.97
CA MET A 201 5.18 0.37 8.31
C MET A 201 5.99 1.21 9.29
N SER A 202 7.30 1.03 9.27
CA SER A 202 8.24 1.80 10.10
C SER A 202 9.63 1.82 9.47
N ASP A 203 10.60 2.45 10.14
CA ASP A 203 11.99 2.53 9.70
C ASP A 203 12.10 3.10 8.27
N TYR A 204 11.56 4.31 8.08
CA TYR A 204 11.63 5.02 6.80
C TYR A 204 13.07 5.45 6.51
N GLN A 205 13.62 4.97 5.40
CA GLN A 205 14.99 5.26 4.96
C GLN A 205 14.99 5.86 3.56
N GLU A 206 15.97 6.72 3.30
CA GLU A 206 16.16 7.37 2.00
C GLU A 206 16.85 6.44 0.99
N VAL A 207 16.26 6.34 -0.20
CA VAL A 207 16.86 5.69 -1.38
C VAL A 207 16.77 6.68 -2.54
N ASP A 208 17.91 7.18 -2.99
CA ASP A 208 17.99 8.18 -4.06
C ASP A 208 17.04 9.38 -3.88
N GLY A 209 16.87 9.85 -2.61
CA GLY A 209 16.05 10.98 -2.22
C GLY A 209 14.54 10.72 -2.23
N ILE A 210 14.12 9.46 -2.13
CA ILE A 210 12.76 9.03 -1.85
C ILE A 210 12.80 8.18 -0.57
N TYR A 211 11.86 8.41 0.36
CA TYR A 211 11.79 7.64 1.59
C TYR A 211 10.82 6.47 1.45
N PHE A 212 11.28 5.28 1.83
CA PHE A 212 10.52 4.03 1.84
C PHE A 212 10.56 3.39 3.23
N PRO A 213 9.52 2.67 3.67
CA PRO A 213 9.57 1.88 4.89
C PRO A 213 10.46 0.66 4.71
N PHE A 214 11.41 0.44 5.62
CA PHE A 214 12.31 -0.73 5.60
C PHE A 214 11.86 -1.83 6.56
N ALA A 215 10.95 -1.54 7.48
CA ALA A 215 10.30 -2.55 8.31
C ALA A 215 8.79 -2.51 8.08
N MET A 216 8.22 -3.66 7.78
CA MET A 216 6.78 -3.82 7.54
C MET A 216 6.28 -5.06 8.28
N THR A 217 4.99 -5.08 8.60
CA THR A 217 4.32 -6.29 9.09
C THR A 217 3.00 -6.43 8.36
N GLN A 218 2.70 -7.60 7.85
CA GLN A 218 1.44 -7.87 7.16
C GLN A 218 0.71 -9.04 7.81
N GLY A 219 -0.56 -8.87 8.07
CA GLY A 219 -1.38 -9.93 8.66
C GLY A 219 -2.83 -9.53 8.88
N LEU A 220 -3.49 -10.23 9.79
CA LEU A 220 -4.82 -9.87 10.25
C LEU A 220 -4.70 -8.84 11.38
N LYS A 221 -5.56 -7.83 11.38
CA LYS A 221 -5.66 -6.91 12.52
C LYS A 221 -5.97 -7.72 13.78
N ASP A 222 -5.20 -7.47 14.85
CA ASP A 222 -5.30 -8.19 16.13
C ASP A 222 -5.11 -9.72 16.01
N GLY A 223 -4.44 -10.18 14.96
CA GLY A 223 -4.26 -11.60 14.66
C GLY A 223 -2.84 -11.96 14.21
N PRO A 224 -2.68 -13.16 13.60
CA PRO A 224 -1.38 -13.57 13.07
C PRO A 224 -0.87 -12.62 12.00
N SER A 225 0.41 -12.26 12.09
CA SER A 225 1.10 -11.38 11.16
C SER A 225 2.53 -11.86 10.88
N ASN A 226 3.08 -11.44 9.75
CA ASN A 226 4.42 -11.80 9.30
C ASN A 226 5.26 -10.53 9.17
N PRO A 227 6.28 -10.34 10.02
CA PRO A 227 7.24 -9.25 9.84
C PRO A 227 8.06 -9.44 8.57
N MET A 228 8.29 -8.33 7.87
CA MET A 228 9.12 -8.25 6.68
C MET A 228 10.13 -7.13 6.85
N THR A 229 11.39 -7.43 6.58
CA THR A 229 12.48 -6.45 6.56
C THR A 229 12.96 -6.26 5.14
N ILE A 230 12.97 -5.02 4.65
CA ILE A 230 13.54 -4.65 3.37
C ILE A 230 15.06 -4.56 3.54
N GLU A 231 15.82 -5.24 2.68
CA GLU A 231 17.29 -5.23 2.71
C GLU A 231 17.87 -4.21 1.74
N SER A 232 17.21 -4.04 0.58
CA SER A 232 17.60 -3.05 -0.42
C SER A 232 16.44 -2.72 -1.36
N ILE A 233 16.49 -1.50 -1.91
CA ILE A 233 15.57 -1.02 -2.96
C ILE A 233 16.42 -0.51 -4.12
N GLU A 234 16.09 -0.97 -5.33
CA GLU A 234 16.64 -0.49 -6.59
C GLU A 234 15.53 0.24 -7.34
N LEU A 235 15.77 1.52 -7.68
CA LEU A 235 14.83 2.33 -8.46
C LEU A 235 15.15 2.17 -9.96
N ASN A 236 14.10 2.08 -10.77
CA ASN A 236 14.18 1.93 -12.22
C ASN A 236 15.03 0.72 -12.66
N PRO A 237 14.78 -0.48 -12.14
CA PRO A 237 15.56 -1.67 -12.47
C PRO A 237 15.44 -2.02 -13.96
N THR A 238 16.52 -2.54 -14.52
CA THR A 238 16.47 -3.13 -15.87
C THR A 238 15.97 -4.56 -15.76
N ILE A 239 14.82 -4.86 -16.38
CA ILE A 239 14.21 -6.18 -16.38
C ILE A 239 14.28 -6.80 -17.77
N GLU A 240 14.70 -8.05 -17.86
CA GLU A 240 14.79 -8.77 -19.13
C GLU A 240 13.41 -9.02 -19.75
N ASP A 241 13.33 -9.00 -21.07
CA ASP A 241 12.11 -9.35 -21.79
C ASP A 241 11.67 -10.78 -21.47
N GLY A 242 10.36 -10.96 -21.27
CA GLY A 242 9.78 -12.27 -20.94
C GLY A 242 9.90 -12.69 -19.47
N PHE A 243 10.52 -11.86 -18.60
CA PHE A 243 10.69 -12.21 -17.18
C PHE A 243 9.36 -12.47 -16.44
N PHE A 244 8.29 -11.80 -16.84
CA PHE A 244 6.94 -11.94 -16.29
C PHE A 244 6.06 -12.94 -17.07
N THR A 245 6.52 -13.44 -18.22
CA THR A 245 5.72 -14.28 -19.11
C THR A 245 5.32 -15.59 -18.43
N PHE A 246 4.05 -15.98 -18.63
CA PHE A 246 3.58 -17.30 -18.21
C PHE A 246 4.40 -18.40 -18.92
N PRO A 247 5.03 -19.32 -18.17
CA PRO A 247 5.80 -20.39 -18.79
C PRO A 247 4.86 -21.36 -19.53
N GLU A 248 5.02 -21.48 -20.85
CA GLU A 248 4.33 -22.51 -21.60
C GLU A 248 4.89 -23.90 -21.21
N GLU A 249 4.01 -24.85 -20.89
CA GLU A 249 4.45 -26.23 -20.70
C GLU A 249 5.04 -26.74 -22.02
N ILE A 250 6.32 -27.07 -22.02
CA ILE A 250 6.92 -27.82 -23.12
C ILE A 250 6.29 -29.21 -23.05
N ILE A 251 5.31 -29.48 -23.90
CA ILE A 251 4.80 -30.83 -24.10
C ILE A 251 5.94 -31.58 -24.82
N GLU A 252 6.76 -32.26 -24.07
CA GLU A 252 7.66 -33.28 -24.65
C GLU A 252 6.75 -34.35 -25.28
N GLU A 253 6.61 -34.31 -26.60
CA GLU A 253 6.01 -35.42 -27.34
C GLU A 253 6.89 -36.64 -27.03
N GLU A 254 6.39 -37.56 -26.19
CA GLU A 254 6.98 -38.89 -26.08
C GLU A 254 7.03 -39.51 -27.49
N LYS A 255 8.21 -39.48 -28.10
CA LYS A 255 8.48 -40.25 -29.29
C LYS A 255 8.47 -41.71 -28.88
N ASN A 256 7.32 -42.37 -29.09
CA ASN A 256 7.22 -43.82 -29.14
C ASN A 256 8.04 -44.40 -30.29
#